data_ddf1caab9266d002738f8cf17ba7c757
#
_entry.id   ddf1caab9266d002738f8cf17ba7c757
#
_cell.length_a   1.000
_cell.length_b   1.000
_cell.length_c   1.000
_cell.angle_alpha   90.00
_cell.angle_beta   90.00
_cell.angle_gamma   90.00
#
_symmetry.space_group_name_H-M   'P 1'
#
loop_
_entity.id
_entity.type
_entity.pdbx_description
1 polymer ?
#
loop_
_entity_poly.entity_id
_entity_poly.type
_entity_poly.pdbx_seq_one_letter_code
_entity_poly.pdbx_strand_id
1 'polypeptide(L)'
;MNRTLYTLLFHLALPLVFLRLLWRAWRAPAYSRRIGERFAFGLPRLRPGGIWVHAVSVGESIAAAPMVRELMARYPHLPITVTCMTPTGSERIQALFGDSVQHCYLPYDLPWTAARFLNCLQPKLAVVMETELWPNHIHQCARRGIPVALANARLSERSARGYARFARLTAPMLAELSLIAVQTEAEAERFRQLGARHECVEVTGSIKFDLAIDPALLARATDLRDQWAAQDRPLWIAASTHAGEDEIVLAAHRRLLERFPQALLLLVPRHPERFISVYELACKEGFAAVRRSTGETVGAGTQVLVGDTMGELLFLYALADVAFVGGSLVPNGGHNLLEPAALGKPVLSGPHLFNFLEISAQLRDAGALREVQDADQLADTVGELWRDPAVVQRMRDAGLGVLKANQGALQRLLSGLARLLG
;
A
#
# COMPACT_ATOMS: atom_id res chain seq x y z
N MET A 1 -25.43 -3.62 20.38
CA MET A 1 -24.35 -3.10 21.23
C MET A 1 -24.28 -1.58 21.04
N ASN A 2 -24.23 -0.82 22.10
CA ASN A 2 -23.97 0.63 22.06
C ASN A 2 -22.52 0.92 22.52
N ARG A 3 -22.06 2.18 22.48
CA ARG A 3 -20.68 2.57 22.83
C ARG A 3 -20.33 2.27 24.30
N THR A 4 -21.29 2.40 25.23
CA THR A 4 -21.06 2.08 26.65
C THR A 4 -20.75 0.59 26.84
N LEU A 5 -21.57 -0.27 26.22
CA LEU A 5 -21.37 -1.73 26.25
C LEU A 5 -20.07 -2.12 25.53
N TYR A 6 -19.75 -1.50 24.40
CA TYR A 6 -18.45 -1.67 23.71
C TYR A 6 -17.30 -1.36 24.66
N THR A 7 -17.34 -0.21 25.32
CA THR A 7 -16.31 0.25 26.25
C THR A 7 -16.17 -0.72 27.44
N LEU A 8 -17.28 -1.18 28.02
CA LEU A 8 -17.26 -2.15 29.09
C LEU A 8 -16.61 -3.47 28.66
N LEU A 9 -17.02 -4.01 27.51
CA LEU A 9 -16.44 -5.23 26.97
C LEU A 9 -14.95 -5.07 26.66
N PHE A 10 -14.54 -3.90 26.18
CA PHE A 10 -13.13 -3.63 25.91
C PHE A 10 -12.31 -3.59 27.21
N HIS A 11 -12.84 -2.99 28.29
CA HIS A 11 -12.19 -3.02 29.61
C HIS A 11 -12.05 -4.46 30.13
N LEU A 12 -13.09 -5.28 30.01
CA LEU A 12 -13.04 -6.69 30.39
C LEU A 12 -12.05 -7.51 29.55
N ALA A 13 -11.84 -7.12 28.30
CA ALA A 13 -10.88 -7.76 27.39
C ALA A 13 -9.42 -7.29 27.60
N LEU A 14 -9.17 -6.22 28.37
CA LEU A 14 -7.81 -5.70 28.58
C LEU A 14 -6.78 -6.74 29.04
N PRO A 15 -7.07 -7.66 29.98
CA PRO A 15 -6.13 -8.69 30.36
C PRO A 15 -5.74 -9.57 29.16
N LEU A 16 -6.70 -9.92 28.30
CA LEU A 16 -6.45 -10.73 27.09
C LEU A 16 -5.64 -9.94 26.05
N VAL A 17 -5.92 -8.65 25.87
CA VAL A 17 -5.15 -7.75 25.01
C VAL A 17 -3.70 -7.67 25.49
N PHE A 18 -3.48 -7.55 26.81
CA PHE A 18 -2.15 -7.51 27.41
C PHE A 18 -1.41 -8.84 27.24
N LEU A 19 -2.06 -9.98 27.51
CA LEU A 19 -1.49 -11.32 27.28
C LEU A 19 -1.12 -11.54 25.81
N ARG A 20 -1.99 -11.11 24.87
CA ARG A 20 -1.69 -11.15 23.44
C ARG A 20 -0.50 -10.27 23.08
N LEU A 21 -0.38 -9.09 23.69
CA LEU A 21 0.76 -8.21 23.47
C LEU A 21 2.05 -8.83 23.97
N LEU A 22 2.05 -9.46 25.15
CA LEU A 22 3.20 -10.19 25.69
C LEU A 22 3.59 -11.38 24.80
N TRP A 23 2.61 -12.15 24.34
CA TRP A 23 2.85 -13.26 23.41
C TRP A 23 3.47 -12.80 22.09
N ARG A 24 2.97 -11.66 21.54
CA ARG A 24 3.56 -11.04 20.34
C ARG A 24 4.98 -10.53 20.63
N ALA A 25 5.21 -9.92 21.77
CA ALA A 25 6.52 -9.43 22.20
C ALA A 25 7.54 -10.57 22.33
N TRP A 26 7.11 -11.75 22.80
CA TRP A 26 7.95 -12.93 22.85
C TRP A 26 8.37 -13.42 21.45
N ARG A 27 7.45 -13.40 20.48
CA ARG A 27 7.73 -13.81 19.09
C ARG A 27 8.47 -12.74 18.27
N ALA A 28 8.18 -11.48 18.53
CA ALA A 28 8.74 -10.32 17.85
C ALA A 28 9.04 -9.22 18.88
N PRO A 29 10.29 -9.14 19.36
CA PRO A 29 10.70 -8.23 20.47
C PRO A 29 10.37 -6.75 20.22
N ALA A 30 10.20 -6.33 18.96
CA ALA A 30 9.77 -4.97 18.61
C ALA A 30 8.41 -4.59 19.24
N TYR A 31 7.53 -5.56 19.54
CA TYR A 31 6.25 -5.31 20.20
C TYR A 31 6.40 -4.96 21.69
N SER A 32 7.52 -5.29 22.36
CA SER A 32 7.79 -4.90 23.73
C SER A 32 8.23 -3.44 23.87
N ARG A 33 8.67 -2.83 22.76
CA ARG A 33 9.09 -1.44 22.78
C ARG A 33 7.89 -0.51 22.80
N ARG A 34 7.98 0.59 23.55
CA ARG A 34 6.99 1.67 23.58
C ARG A 34 5.57 1.21 23.99
N ILE A 35 5.44 0.17 24.84
CA ILE A 35 4.14 -0.37 25.30
C ILE A 35 3.31 0.74 25.98
N GLY A 36 3.94 1.62 26.72
CA GLY A 36 3.27 2.73 27.42
C GLY A 36 2.44 3.61 26.49
N GLU A 37 2.91 3.87 25.27
CA GLU A 37 2.18 4.67 24.27
C GLU A 37 0.81 4.08 23.94
N ARG A 38 0.70 2.73 23.91
CA ARG A 38 -0.57 2.01 23.64
C ARG A 38 -1.62 2.22 24.72
N PHE A 39 -1.22 2.76 25.87
CA PHE A 39 -2.08 3.16 26.98
C PHE A 39 -2.01 4.67 27.26
N ALA A 40 -1.52 5.45 26.30
CA ALA A 40 -1.29 6.89 26.43
C ALA A 40 -0.36 7.28 27.59
N PHE A 41 0.57 6.38 27.99
CA PHE A 41 1.64 6.66 28.95
C PHE A 41 2.98 6.76 28.20
N GLY A 42 3.83 7.70 28.60
CA GLY A 42 5.14 7.87 27.97
C GLY A 42 5.07 8.25 26.50
N LEU A 43 4.03 8.97 26.09
CA LEU A 43 3.96 9.57 24.76
C LEU A 43 5.17 10.49 24.56
N PRO A 44 5.76 10.54 23.34
CA PRO A 44 6.81 11.48 23.04
C PRO A 44 6.32 12.92 23.23
N ARG A 45 7.23 13.88 23.33
CA ARG A 45 6.85 15.31 23.38
C ARG A 45 6.25 15.72 22.05
N LEU A 46 4.91 15.70 21.97
CA LEU A 46 4.15 16.11 20.79
C LEU A 46 3.89 17.63 20.84
N ARG A 47 4.11 18.31 19.71
CA ARG A 47 3.68 19.70 19.54
C ARG A 47 2.18 19.69 19.25
N PRO A 48 1.36 20.39 20.05
CA PRO A 48 -0.09 20.41 19.88
C PRO A 48 -0.54 21.28 18.70
N GLY A 49 -1.82 21.18 18.34
CA GLY A 49 -2.48 22.09 17.40
C GLY A 49 -2.28 21.76 15.92
N GLY A 50 -1.80 20.55 15.62
CA GLY A 50 -1.53 20.12 14.26
C GLY A 50 -2.60 19.23 13.62
N ILE A 51 -2.19 18.46 12.63
CA ILE A 51 -3.02 17.46 11.93
C ILE A 51 -2.61 16.06 12.42
N TRP A 52 -3.59 15.30 12.88
CA TRP A 52 -3.39 13.90 13.25
C TRP A 52 -3.80 12.99 12.10
N VAL A 53 -2.89 12.13 11.64
CA VAL A 53 -3.13 11.10 10.63
C VAL A 53 -2.97 9.72 11.25
N HIS A 54 -3.97 8.86 11.14
CA HIS A 54 -3.90 7.48 11.61
C HIS A 54 -3.86 6.50 10.44
N ALA A 55 -2.79 5.71 10.37
CA ALA A 55 -2.57 4.65 9.38
C ALA A 55 -2.08 3.39 10.10
N VAL A 56 -2.93 2.37 10.23
CA VAL A 56 -2.70 1.21 11.11
C VAL A 56 -1.50 0.37 10.69
N SER A 57 -1.35 0.16 9.39
CA SER A 57 -0.42 -0.80 8.80
C SER A 57 0.62 -0.17 7.87
N VAL A 58 1.59 -0.98 7.43
CA VAL A 58 2.57 -0.60 6.40
C VAL A 58 1.87 -0.14 5.12
N GLY A 59 0.85 -0.89 4.67
CA GLY A 59 0.12 -0.58 3.43
C GLY A 59 -0.58 0.76 3.48
N GLU A 60 -1.27 1.05 4.59
CA GLU A 60 -1.93 2.32 4.81
C GLU A 60 -0.95 3.48 4.97
N SER A 61 0.19 3.26 5.63
CA SER A 61 1.25 4.28 5.77
C SER A 61 1.82 4.69 4.40
N ILE A 62 2.01 3.71 3.50
CA ILE A 62 2.43 3.97 2.12
C ILE A 62 1.33 4.72 1.35
N ALA A 63 0.08 4.28 1.47
CA ALA A 63 -1.05 4.93 0.80
C ALA A 63 -1.28 6.36 1.30
N ALA A 64 -1.07 6.63 2.59
CA ALA A 64 -1.20 7.95 3.18
C ALA A 64 -0.04 8.90 2.82
N ALA A 65 1.12 8.38 2.41
CA ALA A 65 2.32 9.18 2.24
C ALA A 65 2.17 10.37 1.28
N PRO A 66 1.54 10.25 0.09
CA PRO A 66 1.30 11.40 -0.78
C PRO A 66 0.45 12.48 -0.11
N MET A 67 -0.62 12.09 0.58
CA MET A 67 -1.49 13.01 1.32
C MET A 67 -0.72 13.73 2.44
N VAL A 68 0.08 12.99 3.22
CA VAL A 68 0.88 13.58 4.31
C VAL A 68 1.88 14.60 3.77
N ARG A 69 2.59 14.30 2.67
CA ARG A 69 3.53 15.24 2.03
C ARG A 69 2.86 16.50 1.53
N GLU A 70 1.69 16.37 0.89
CA GLU A 70 0.90 17.52 0.44
C GLU A 70 0.39 18.37 1.62
N LEU A 71 -0.05 17.75 2.71
CA LEU A 71 -0.45 18.47 3.92
C LEU A 71 0.74 19.21 4.55
N MET A 72 1.93 18.60 4.59
CA MET A 72 3.16 19.28 5.05
C MET A 72 3.50 20.50 4.19
N ALA A 73 3.39 20.37 2.88
CA ALA A 73 3.69 21.44 1.94
C ALA A 73 2.67 22.60 2.03
N ARG A 74 1.39 22.28 2.15
CA ARG A 74 0.30 23.28 2.23
C ARG A 74 0.19 23.98 3.59
N TYR A 75 0.53 23.25 4.66
CA TYR A 75 0.40 23.74 6.04
C TYR A 75 1.71 23.61 6.82
N PRO A 76 2.82 24.28 6.38
CA PRO A 76 4.15 24.10 6.98
C PRO A 76 4.22 24.53 8.44
N HIS A 77 3.28 25.35 8.90
CA HIS A 77 3.17 25.80 10.29
C HIS A 77 2.43 24.82 11.21
N LEU A 78 1.72 23.83 10.66
CA LEU A 78 0.99 22.82 11.44
C LEU A 78 1.85 21.57 11.60
N PRO A 79 2.15 21.12 12.83
CA PRO A 79 2.82 19.85 13.03
C PRO A 79 1.92 18.71 12.58
N ILE A 80 2.48 17.74 11.86
CA ILE A 80 1.74 16.53 11.50
C ILE A 80 2.17 15.40 12.44
N THR A 81 1.20 14.71 13.01
CA THR A 81 1.43 13.51 13.83
C THR A 81 0.85 12.32 13.12
N VAL A 82 1.70 11.34 12.79
CA VAL A 82 1.28 10.09 12.17
C VAL A 82 1.30 8.98 13.21
N THR A 83 0.17 8.28 13.38
CA THR A 83 0.06 7.15 14.32
C THR A 83 -0.18 5.84 13.60
N CYS A 84 0.35 4.74 14.16
CA CYS A 84 0.09 3.38 13.68
C CYS A 84 -0.15 2.41 14.85
N MET A 85 -0.40 1.11 14.52
CA MET A 85 -0.62 0.06 15.51
C MET A 85 0.44 -1.03 15.49
N THR A 86 1.32 -1.08 14.48
CA THR A 86 2.29 -2.17 14.30
C THR A 86 3.73 -1.66 14.31
N PRO A 87 4.71 -2.46 14.81
CA PRO A 87 6.13 -2.09 14.76
C PRO A 87 6.62 -1.84 13.32
N THR A 88 6.25 -2.70 12.38
CA THR A 88 6.60 -2.54 10.97
C THR A 88 5.99 -1.29 10.34
N GLY A 89 4.77 -0.90 10.75
CA GLY A 89 4.16 0.39 10.38
C GLY A 89 4.96 1.56 10.95
N SER A 90 5.42 1.45 12.20
CA SER A 90 6.27 2.46 12.85
C SER A 90 7.59 2.65 12.12
N GLU A 91 8.29 1.56 11.79
CA GLU A 91 9.54 1.58 11.00
C GLU A 91 9.30 2.20 9.62
N ARG A 92 8.17 1.88 9.00
CA ARG A 92 7.81 2.44 7.69
C ARG A 92 7.54 3.93 7.72
N ILE A 93 6.83 4.43 8.74
CA ILE A 93 6.60 5.87 8.95
C ILE A 93 7.94 6.60 9.13
N GLN A 94 8.83 6.04 9.95
CA GLN A 94 10.18 6.59 10.14
C GLN A 94 10.97 6.62 8.82
N ALA A 95 10.91 5.56 8.04
CA ALA A 95 11.59 5.49 6.73
C ALA A 95 11.01 6.48 5.69
N LEU A 96 9.69 6.76 5.75
CA LEU A 96 9.02 7.67 4.81
C LEU A 96 9.21 9.14 5.12
N PHE A 97 9.28 9.50 6.41
CA PHE A 97 9.18 10.89 6.86
C PHE A 97 10.30 11.34 7.80
N GLY A 98 11.04 10.39 8.42
CA GLY A 98 12.06 10.73 9.43
C GLY A 98 11.49 11.62 10.52
N ASP A 99 12.18 12.70 10.81
CA ASP A 99 11.80 13.71 11.82
C ASP A 99 10.86 14.81 11.28
N SER A 100 10.45 14.71 10.00
CA SER A 100 9.53 15.69 9.39
C SER A 100 8.11 15.59 9.95
N VAL A 101 7.75 14.46 10.56
CA VAL A 101 6.49 14.25 11.26
C VAL A 101 6.73 13.76 12.69
N GLN A 102 5.79 14.05 13.56
CA GLN A 102 5.72 13.43 14.88
C GLN A 102 5.14 12.04 14.75
N HIS A 103 5.63 11.07 15.52
CA HIS A 103 5.16 9.70 15.43
C HIS A 103 5.03 9.04 16.80
N CYS A 104 3.90 8.36 17.04
CA CYS A 104 3.68 7.46 18.16
C CYS A 104 2.69 6.34 17.79
N TYR A 105 2.60 5.31 18.64
CA TYR A 105 1.51 4.35 18.51
C TYR A 105 0.18 4.97 18.93
N LEU A 106 -0.92 4.62 18.22
CA LEU A 106 -2.25 4.97 18.67
C LEU A 106 -2.57 4.21 19.97
N PRO A 107 -3.03 4.90 21.01
CA PRO A 107 -3.51 4.22 22.22
C PRO A 107 -4.73 3.35 21.94
N TYR A 108 -4.91 2.29 22.72
CA TYR A 108 -6.11 1.45 22.64
C TYR A 108 -7.38 2.27 22.87
N ASP A 109 -8.48 1.85 22.21
CA ASP A 109 -9.73 2.61 22.13
C ASP A 109 -10.56 2.60 23.43
N LEU A 110 -9.98 3.16 24.48
CA LEU A 110 -10.63 3.38 25.76
C LEU A 110 -10.92 4.87 25.97
N PRO A 111 -12.01 5.26 26.67
CA PRO A 111 -12.34 6.68 26.85
C PRO A 111 -11.23 7.50 27.49
N TRP A 112 -10.52 6.94 28.46
CA TRP A 112 -9.46 7.63 29.18
C TRP A 112 -8.14 7.70 28.41
N THR A 113 -7.79 6.66 27.62
CA THR A 113 -6.60 6.67 26.76
C THR A 113 -6.76 7.65 25.62
N ALA A 114 -7.94 7.62 24.94
CA ALA A 114 -8.29 8.58 23.90
C ALA A 114 -8.31 10.02 24.42
N ALA A 115 -8.92 10.25 25.60
CA ALA A 115 -8.93 11.57 26.21
C ALA A 115 -7.52 12.08 26.51
N ARG A 116 -6.66 11.24 27.12
CA ARG A 116 -5.28 11.59 27.46
C ARG A 116 -4.44 11.88 26.21
N PHE A 117 -4.56 11.05 25.18
CA PHE A 117 -3.89 11.25 23.90
C PHE A 117 -4.29 12.58 23.24
N LEU A 118 -5.59 12.83 23.14
CA LEU A 118 -6.10 14.07 22.55
C LEU A 118 -5.77 15.31 23.37
N ASN A 119 -5.66 15.21 24.70
CA ASN A 119 -5.21 16.32 25.54
C ASN A 119 -3.73 16.66 25.30
N CYS A 120 -2.89 15.67 24.95
CA CYS A 120 -1.50 15.92 24.57
C CYS A 120 -1.38 16.48 23.15
N LEU A 121 -2.16 15.95 22.21
CA LEU A 121 -2.03 16.26 20.78
C LEU A 121 -2.82 17.51 20.36
N GLN A 122 -4.01 17.72 20.92
CA GLN A 122 -4.94 18.83 20.59
C GLN A 122 -5.04 19.10 19.07
N PRO A 123 -5.36 18.10 18.25
CA PRO A 123 -5.30 18.26 16.80
C PRO A 123 -6.41 19.19 16.31
N LYS A 124 -6.13 19.99 15.29
CA LYS A 124 -7.15 20.77 14.55
C LYS A 124 -7.98 19.91 13.62
N LEU A 125 -7.43 18.79 13.17
CA LEU A 125 -8.05 17.81 12.28
C LEU A 125 -7.51 16.42 12.59
N ALA A 126 -8.40 15.43 12.62
CA ALA A 126 -8.06 14.01 12.67
C ALA A 126 -8.40 13.37 11.31
N VAL A 127 -7.43 12.68 10.70
CA VAL A 127 -7.60 11.95 9.44
C VAL A 127 -7.33 10.48 9.70
N VAL A 128 -8.32 9.63 9.49
CA VAL A 128 -8.23 8.18 9.67
C VAL A 128 -8.23 7.51 8.30
N MET A 129 -7.27 6.63 8.06
CA MET A 129 -7.16 5.94 6.78
C MET A 129 -8.09 4.74 6.68
N GLU A 130 -8.59 4.51 5.47
CA GLU A 130 -9.41 3.36 5.07
C GLU A 130 -10.66 3.16 5.98
N THR A 131 -10.73 2.07 6.78
CA THR A 131 -11.93 1.76 7.60
C THR A 131 -11.57 1.51 9.06
N GLU A 132 -10.58 2.22 9.57
CA GLU A 132 -10.11 2.08 10.96
C GLU A 132 -10.97 2.93 11.91
N LEU A 133 -12.20 2.48 12.13
CA LEU A 133 -13.20 3.17 12.93
C LEU A 133 -13.08 2.79 14.42
N TRP A 134 -12.63 3.74 15.25
CA TRP A 134 -12.41 3.61 16.68
C TRP A 134 -13.45 4.41 17.48
N PRO A 135 -14.52 3.78 18.00
CA PRO A 135 -15.68 4.49 18.54
C PRO A 135 -15.38 5.52 19.65
N ASN A 136 -14.44 5.21 20.54
CA ASN A 136 -14.11 6.15 21.63
C ASN A 136 -13.19 7.29 21.17
N HIS A 137 -12.23 7.03 20.26
CA HIS A 137 -11.40 8.10 19.68
C HIS A 137 -12.25 9.08 18.89
N ILE A 138 -13.14 8.59 18.01
CA ILE A 138 -14.06 9.41 17.21
C ILE A 138 -14.95 10.25 18.15
N HIS A 139 -15.58 9.62 19.13
CA HIS A 139 -16.42 10.32 20.09
C HIS A 139 -15.66 11.37 20.92
N GLN A 140 -14.43 11.06 21.34
CA GLN A 140 -13.62 12.03 22.08
C GLN A 140 -13.17 13.20 21.21
N CYS A 141 -12.97 13.02 19.91
CA CYS A 141 -12.76 14.11 18.96
C CYS A 141 -14.02 14.96 18.83
N ALA A 142 -15.18 14.35 18.57
CA ALA A 142 -16.47 15.06 18.43
C ALA A 142 -16.79 15.90 19.66
N ARG A 143 -16.62 15.36 20.88
CA ARG A 143 -16.81 16.12 22.13
C ARG A 143 -15.90 17.34 22.30
N ARG A 144 -14.77 17.38 21.60
CA ARG A 144 -13.81 18.49 21.63
C ARG A 144 -13.95 19.43 20.44
N GLY A 145 -14.95 19.19 19.56
CA GLY A 145 -15.10 19.94 18.32
C GLY A 145 -13.98 19.70 17.31
N ILE A 146 -13.22 18.59 17.45
CA ILE A 146 -12.18 18.22 16.50
C ILE A 146 -12.84 17.49 15.33
N PRO A 147 -12.77 18.02 14.10
CA PRO A 147 -13.31 17.35 12.93
C PRO A 147 -12.54 16.06 12.65
N VAL A 148 -13.28 15.01 12.26
CA VAL A 148 -12.71 13.71 11.89
C VAL A 148 -13.05 13.39 10.45
N ALA A 149 -12.03 13.16 9.63
CA ALA A 149 -12.17 12.71 8.25
C ALA A 149 -11.75 11.24 8.12
N LEU A 150 -12.57 10.44 7.46
CA LEU A 150 -12.21 9.10 7.00
C LEU A 150 -11.71 9.22 5.55
N ALA A 151 -10.42 9.00 5.34
CA ALA A 151 -9.74 9.20 4.07
C ALA A 151 -9.52 7.88 3.33
N ASN A 152 -9.73 7.87 2.02
CA ASN A 152 -9.61 6.67 1.17
C ASN A 152 -10.48 5.52 1.68
N ALA A 153 -11.68 5.84 2.15
CA ALA A 153 -12.57 4.92 2.85
C ALA A 153 -13.01 3.76 1.94
N ARG A 154 -12.94 2.54 2.48
CA ARG A 154 -13.38 1.32 1.80
C ARG A 154 -14.38 0.58 2.67
N LEU A 155 -15.45 0.08 2.05
CA LEU A 155 -16.44 -0.69 2.78
C LEU A 155 -17.03 -1.80 1.91
N SER A 156 -16.47 -3.01 2.04
CA SER A 156 -17.00 -4.18 1.34
C SER A 156 -18.42 -4.52 1.86
N GLU A 157 -19.24 -5.21 1.06
CA GLU A 157 -20.55 -5.69 1.49
C GLU A 157 -20.48 -6.58 2.74
N ARG A 158 -19.45 -7.43 2.84
CA ARG A 158 -19.23 -8.27 4.01
C ARG A 158 -19.01 -7.42 5.26
N SER A 159 -18.18 -6.40 5.16
CA SER A 159 -17.90 -5.47 6.26
C SER A 159 -19.15 -4.65 6.61
N ALA A 160 -19.88 -4.14 5.61
CA ALA A 160 -21.11 -3.40 5.83
C ALA A 160 -22.16 -4.24 6.59
N ARG A 161 -22.35 -5.51 6.20
CA ARG A 161 -23.19 -6.46 6.95
C ARG A 161 -22.70 -6.68 8.39
N GLY A 162 -21.38 -6.69 8.61
CA GLY A 162 -20.78 -6.76 9.95
C GLY A 162 -21.15 -5.55 10.80
N TYR A 163 -20.96 -4.35 10.26
CA TYR A 163 -21.29 -3.09 10.94
C TYR A 163 -22.80 -2.93 11.21
N ALA A 164 -23.65 -3.35 10.27
CA ALA A 164 -25.12 -3.32 10.43
C ALA A 164 -25.61 -4.13 11.63
N ARG A 165 -24.96 -5.25 11.98
CA ARG A 165 -25.28 -6.04 13.18
C ARG A 165 -25.16 -5.23 14.49
N PHE A 166 -24.34 -4.19 14.47
CA PHE A 166 -24.09 -3.31 15.60
C PHE A 166 -24.57 -1.88 15.36
N ALA A 167 -25.70 -1.69 14.66
CA ALA A 167 -26.22 -0.40 14.22
C ALA A 167 -26.27 0.67 15.37
N ARG A 168 -26.66 0.27 16.61
CA ARG A 168 -26.66 1.18 17.77
C ARG A 168 -25.27 1.69 18.20
N LEU A 169 -24.19 1.11 17.71
CA LEU A 169 -22.82 1.58 17.88
C LEU A 169 -22.35 2.32 16.62
N THR A 170 -22.63 1.71 15.46
CA THR A 170 -22.11 2.16 14.17
C THR A 170 -22.73 3.48 13.71
N ALA A 171 -24.06 3.60 13.75
CA ALA A 171 -24.73 4.79 13.23
C ALA A 171 -24.36 6.08 14.00
N PRO A 172 -24.36 6.11 15.36
CA PRO A 172 -23.91 7.29 16.08
C PRO A 172 -22.45 7.62 15.82
N MET A 173 -21.57 6.61 15.69
CA MET A 173 -20.14 6.81 15.40
C MET A 173 -19.93 7.42 14.01
N LEU A 174 -20.63 6.93 12.99
CA LEU A 174 -20.55 7.48 11.63
C LEU A 174 -21.13 8.89 11.55
N ALA A 175 -22.17 9.19 12.31
CA ALA A 175 -22.76 10.54 12.38
C ALA A 175 -21.81 11.59 13.03
N GLU A 176 -20.82 11.15 13.81
CA GLU A 176 -19.78 12.01 14.40
C GLU A 176 -18.64 12.34 13.42
N LEU A 177 -18.57 11.70 12.24
CA LEU A 177 -17.58 12.02 11.21
C LEU A 177 -17.93 13.30 10.44
N SER A 178 -16.92 14.11 10.14
CA SER A 178 -17.06 15.36 9.41
C SER A 178 -16.90 15.20 7.89
N LEU A 179 -16.15 14.17 7.47
CA LEU A 179 -15.96 13.80 6.07
C LEU A 179 -15.73 12.28 5.98
N ILE A 180 -16.35 11.64 5.01
CA ILE A 180 -16.12 10.25 4.62
C ILE A 180 -15.78 10.26 3.12
N ALA A 181 -14.49 10.29 2.80
CA ALA A 181 -13.99 10.30 1.43
C ALA A 181 -13.85 8.86 0.93
N VAL A 182 -14.86 8.38 0.20
CA VAL A 182 -14.97 7.01 -0.29
C VAL A 182 -14.39 6.82 -1.68
N GLN A 183 -14.06 5.57 -2.02
CA GLN A 183 -13.46 5.27 -3.32
C GLN A 183 -14.52 5.16 -4.42
N THR A 184 -15.73 4.64 -4.12
CA THR A 184 -16.78 4.36 -5.09
C THR A 184 -18.17 4.80 -4.58
N GLU A 185 -19.13 5.01 -5.52
CA GLU A 185 -20.52 5.33 -5.15
C GLU A 185 -21.20 4.18 -4.41
N ALA A 186 -20.87 2.93 -4.76
CA ALA A 186 -21.41 1.77 -4.05
C ALA A 186 -20.98 1.75 -2.56
N GLU A 187 -19.77 2.20 -2.25
CA GLU A 187 -19.30 2.36 -0.88
C GLU A 187 -19.96 3.55 -0.19
N ALA A 188 -20.14 4.68 -0.90
CA ALA A 188 -20.87 5.83 -0.39
C ALA A 188 -22.27 5.44 0.09
N GLU A 189 -22.99 4.69 -0.74
CA GLU A 189 -24.34 4.23 -0.41
C GLU A 189 -24.33 3.30 0.82
N ARG A 190 -23.34 2.39 0.94
CA ARG A 190 -23.20 1.53 2.13
C ARG A 190 -22.97 2.35 3.41
N PHE A 191 -22.15 3.40 3.36
CA PHE A 191 -21.93 4.27 4.52
C PHE A 191 -23.20 5.04 4.90
N ARG A 192 -23.96 5.57 3.92
CA ARG A 192 -25.26 6.24 4.13
C ARG A 192 -26.26 5.29 4.79
N GLN A 193 -26.39 4.06 4.29
CA GLN A 193 -27.26 3.01 4.85
C GLN A 193 -26.88 2.63 6.29
N LEU A 194 -25.61 2.74 6.66
CA LEU A 194 -25.14 2.50 8.02
C LEU A 194 -25.32 3.69 8.97
N GLY A 195 -25.84 4.83 8.48
CA GLY A 195 -26.17 5.99 9.28
C GLY A 195 -25.18 7.14 9.19
N ALA A 196 -24.28 7.14 8.18
CA ALA A 196 -23.49 8.33 7.88
C ALA A 196 -24.36 9.45 7.35
N ARG A 197 -24.06 10.70 7.72
CA ARG A 197 -24.76 11.88 7.20
C ARG A 197 -24.46 12.06 5.71
N HIS A 198 -25.50 12.30 4.90
CA HIS A 198 -25.36 12.38 3.44
C HIS A 198 -24.36 13.44 3.01
N GLU A 199 -24.41 14.61 3.65
CA GLU A 199 -23.53 15.75 3.36
C GLU A 199 -22.05 15.53 3.71
N CYS A 200 -21.75 14.51 4.52
CA CYS A 200 -20.38 14.17 4.91
C CYS A 200 -19.75 13.05 4.04
N VAL A 201 -20.52 12.43 3.14
CA VAL A 201 -20.04 11.33 2.30
C VAL A 201 -19.75 11.85 0.89
N GLU A 202 -18.48 11.84 0.50
CA GLU A 202 -18.00 12.32 -0.81
C GLU A 202 -17.26 11.20 -1.55
N VAL A 203 -17.57 10.99 -2.82
CA VAL A 203 -16.83 10.06 -3.68
C VAL A 203 -15.60 10.78 -4.23
N THR A 204 -14.45 10.46 -3.65
CA THR A 204 -13.16 11.04 -4.06
C THR A 204 -12.38 10.14 -5.00
N GLY A 205 -12.67 8.84 -5.05
CA GLY A 205 -11.84 7.84 -5.71
C GLY A 205 -10.73 7.32 -4.80
N SER A 206 -9.93 6.40 -5.32
CA SER A 206 -8.81 5.82 -4.57
C SER A 206 -7.52 6.61 -4.84
N ILE A 207 -6.90 7.12 -3.77
CA ILE A 207 -5.61 7.82 -3.84
C ILE A 207 -4.47 6.93 -4.35
N LYS A 208 -4.67 5.63 -4.44
CA LYS A 208 -3.68 4.68 -4.97
C LYS A 208 -3.43 4.87 -6.47
N PHE A 209 -4.39 5.47 -7.20
CA PHE A 209 -4.24 5.79 -8.63
C PHE A 209 -3.46 7.08 -8.90
N ASP A 210 -3.28 7.94 -7.90
CA ASP A 210 -2.52 9.18 -8.03
C ASP A 210 -1.01 8.95 -7.85
N LEU A 211 -0.47 8.04 -8.66
CA LEU A 211 0.96 7.76 -8.72
C LEU A 211 1.66 8.82 -9.56
N ALA A 212 2.55 9.58 -8.93
CA ALA A 212 3.45 10.49 -9.64
C ALA A 212 4.73 9.72 -10.00
N ILE A 213 5.03 9.63 -11.29
CA ILE A 213 6.30 9.10 -11.79
C ILE A 213 7.26 10.27 -11.94
N ASP A 214 8.38 10.22 -11.23
CA ASP A 214 9.45 11.21 -11.36
C ASP A 214 10.11 11.08 -12.75
N PRO A 215 10.13 12.12 -13.60
CA PRO A 215 10.83 12.09 -14.87
C PRO A 215 12.32 11.76 -14.76
N ALA A 216 12.96 12.15 -13.66
CA ALA A 216 14.37 11.81 -13.40
C ALA A 216 14.58 10.30 -13.20
N LEU A 217 13.58 9.58 -12.67
CA LEU A 217 13.62 8.13 -12.56
C LEU A 217 13.64 7.48 -13.94
N LEU A 218 12.81 7.98 -14.87
CA LEU A 218 12.75 7.45 -16.23
C LEU A 218 14.07 7.70 -17.00
N ALA A 219 14.62 8.90 -16.87
CA ALA A 219 15.93 9.23 -17.49
C ALA A 219 17.03 8.28 -16.98
N ARG A 220 17.12 8.11 -15.66
CA ARG A 220 18.09 7.16 -15.05
C ARG A 220 17.89 5.72 -15.53
N ALA A 221 16.65 5.28 -15.74
CA ALA A 221 16.37 3.93 -16.23
C ALA A 221 16.84 3.79 -17.69
N THR A 222 16.63 4.79 -18.53
CA THR A 222 17.15 4.82 -19.90
C THR A 222 18.68 4.77 -19.91
N ASP A 223 19.34 5.65 -19.15
CA ASP A 223 20.79 5.68 -19.06
C ASP A 223 21.39 4.33 -18.60
N LEU A 224 20.72 3.62 -17.68
CA LEU A 224 21.20 2.32 -17.21
C LEU A 224 21.01 1.24 -18.28
N ARG A 225 19.91 1.26 -19.03
CA ARG A 225 19.73 0.35 -20.18
C ARG A 225 20.80 0.56 -21.25
N ASP A 226 21.18 1.82 -21.51
CA ASP A 226 22.24 2.18 -22.45
C ASP A 226 23.60 1.66 -21.99
N GLN A 227 23.91 1.81 -20.71
CA GLN A 227 25.16 1.27 -20.11
C GLN A 227 25.24 -0.26 -20.20
N TRP A 228 24.11 -0.95 -20.15
CA TRP A 228 24.06 -2.40 -20.32
C TRP A 228 24.08 -2.84 -21.78
N ALA A 229 24.17 -1.92 -22.74
CA ALA A 229 23.96 -2.17 -24.17
C ALA A 229 22.68 -3.00 -24.42
N ALA A 230 21.62 -2.68 -23.67
CA ALA A 230 20.40 -3.47 -23.59
C ALA A 230 19.19 -2.79 -24.25
N GLN A 231 19.40 -1.86 -25.19
CA GLN A 231 18.31 -1.15 -25.88
C GLN A 231 17.40 -2.11 -26.64
N ASP A 232 17.99 -3.04 -27.39
CA ASP A 232 17.25 -4.06 -28.16
C ASP A 232 17.13 -5.40 -27.43
N ARG A 233 17.60 -5.47 -26.19
CA ARG A 233 17.57 -6.69 -25.40
C ARG A 233 16.21 -6.87 -24.75
N PRO A 234 15.48 -7.99 -24.99
CA PRO A 234 14.23 -8.27 -24.31
C PRO A 234 14.42 -8.37 -22.79
N LEU A 235 13.67 -7.56 -22.03
CA LEU A 235 13.84 -7.44 -20.61
C LEU A 235 12.47 -7.48 -19.90
N TRP A 236 12.29 -8.44 -18.99
CA TRP A 236 11.10 -8.51 -18.19
C TRP A 236 11.41 -8.55 -16.70
N ILE A 237 10.44 -8.14 -15.88
CA ILE A 237 10.58 -8.16 -14.45
C ILE A 237 9.55 -9.08 -13.82
N ALA A 238 10.00 -9.90 -12.88
CA ALA A 238 9.14 -10.60 -11.93
C ALA A 238 9.31 -9.94 -10.56
N ALA A 239 8.33 -9.13 -10.19
CA ALA A 239 8.42 -8.22 -9.06
C ALA A 239 7.61 -8.70 -7.86
N SER A 240 8.17 -8.51 -6.67
CA SER A 240 7.53 -8.87 -5.39
C SER A 240 7.18 -10.36 -5.28
N THR A 241 8.07 -11.22 -5.74
CA THR A 241 7.87 -12.68 -5.70
C THR A 241 7.93 -13.24 -4.28
N HIS A 242 7.19 -14.31 -4.07
CA HIS A 242 7.14 -15.07 -2.82
C HIS A 242 7.72 -16.49 -2.99
N ALA A 243 7.91 -17.18 -1.89
CA ALA A 243 8.35 -18.58 -1.92
C ALA A 243 7.38 -19.44 -2.73
N GLY A 244 7.91 -20.24 -3.65
CA GLY A 244 7.17 -21.06 -4.60
C GLY A 244 6.88 -20.37 -5.94
N GLU A 245 7.10 -19.06 -6.05
CA GLU A 245 6.97 -18.34 -7.32
C GLU A 245 8.29 -18.22 -8.06
N ASP A 246 9.42 -18.11 -7.34
CA ASP A 246 10.73 -17.92 -7.98
C ASP A 246 11.10 -19.10 -8.88
N GLU A 247 10.78 -20.31 -8.48
CA GLU A 247 10.99 -21.53 -9.25
C GLU A 247 10.16 -21.52 -10.55
N ILE A 248 8.90 -21.06 -10.47
CA ILE A 248 7.99 -20.91 -11.62
C ILE A 248 8.53 -19.85 -12.58
N VAL A 249 8.97 -18.71 -12.04
CA VAL A 249 9.54 -17.59 -12.80
C VAL A 249 10.84 -17.99 -13.52
N LEU A 250 11.73 -18.68 -12.82
CA LEU A 250 12.98 -19.19 -13.41
C LEU A 250 12.72 -20.24 -14.50
N ALA A 251 11.75 -21.14 -14.29
CA ALA A 251 11.34 -22.10 -15.31
C ALA A 251 10.78 -21.41 -16.56
N ALA A 252 9.94 -20.39 -16.38
CA ALA A 252 9.44 -19.56 -17.47
C ALA A 252 10.60 -18.85 -18.21
N HIS A 253 11.55 -18.29 -17.46
CA HIS A 253 12.70 -17.60 -18.07
C HIS A 253 13.60 -18.54 -18.87
N ARG A 254 13.79 -19.78 -18.44
CA ARG A 254 14.53 -20.81 -19.18
C ARG A 254 13.92 -21.07 -20.56
N ARG A 255 12.59 -21.19 -20.64
CA ARG A 255 11.86 -21.35 -21.90
C ARG A 255 11.95 -20.12 -22.80
N LEU A 256 11.96 -18.94 -22.19
CA LEU A 256 12.17 -17.69 -22.93
C LEU A 256 13.56 -17.63 -23.57
N LEU A 257 14.60 -18.07 -22.86
CA LEU A 257 15.99 -18.11 -23.37
C LEU A 257 16.17 -19.03 -24.57
N GLU A 258 15.36 -20.10 -24.71
CA GLU A 258 15.35 -20.95 -25.92
C GLU A 258 14.95 -20.18 -27.18
N ARG A 259 14.06 -19.19 -27.03
CA ARG A 259 13.52 -18.37 -28.13
C ARG A 259 14.16 -17.00 -28.24
N PHE A 260 14.64 -16.48 -27.11
CA PHE A 260 15.27 -15.16 -26.96
C PHE A 260 16.56 -15.31 -26.12
N PRO A 261 17.66 -15.81 -26.71
CA PRO A 261 18.87 -16.16 -25.96
C PRO A 261 19.52 -14.99 -25.18
N GLN A 262 19.21 -13.77 -25.58
CA GLN A 262 19.72 -12.56 -24.91
C GLN A 262 18.77 -11.98 -23.87
N ALA A 263 17.62 -12.60 -23.62
CA ALA A 263 16.64 -12.10 -22.67
C ALA A 263 17.25 -11.92 -21.26
N LEU A 264 16.82 -10.87 -20.58
CA LEU A 264 17.20 -10.60 -19.18
C LEU A 264 15.95 -10.62 -18.29
N LEU A 265 16.04 -11.34 -17.18
CA LEU A 265 15.07 -11.32 -16.11
C LEU A 265 15.56 -10.42 -14.97
N LEU A 266 14.72 -9.46 -14.58
CA LEU A 266 14.85 -8.77 -13.28
C LEU A 266 13.99 -9.54 -12.27
N LEU A 267 14.61 -10.26 -11.34
CA LEU A 267 13.91 -11.04 -10.30
C LEU A 267 13.98 -10.31 -8.98
N VAL A 268 12.84 -9.83 -8.47
CA VAL A 268 12.77 -8.97 -7.29
C VAL A 268 11.91 -9.62 -6.21
N PRO A 269 12.52 -10.30 -5.22
CA PRO A 269 11.80 -10.89 -4.11
C PRO A 269 11.14 -9.83 -3.21
N ARG A 270 9.97 -10.16 -2.65
CA ARG A 270 9.20 -9.24 -1.79
C ARG A 270 9.89 -8.93 -0.46
N HIS A 271 10.60 -9.89 0.10
CA HIS A 271 11.16 -9.84 1.44
C HIS A 271 12.68 -9.85 1.43
N PRO A 272 13.36 -8.91 2.13
CA PRO A 272 14.82 -8.81 2.12
C PRO A 272 15.53 -10.09 2.58
N GLU A 273 14.95 -10.82 3.52
CA GLU A 273 15.48 -12.10 4.01
C GLU A 273 15.58 -13.18 2.93
N ARG A 274 14.93 -13.00 1.80
CA ARG A 274 14.95 -13.92 0.66
C ARG A 274 15.94 -13.55 -0.44
N PHE A 275 16.54 -12.38 -0.39
CA PHE A 275 17.41 -11.87 -1.47
C PHE A 275 18.55 -12.83 -1.80
N ILE A 276 19.27 -13.29 -0.77
CA ILE A 276 20.40 -14.19 -0.96
C ILE A 276 19.93 -15.56 -1.46
N SER A 277 18.90 -16.14 -0.85
CA SER A 277 18.41 -17.47 -1.22
C SER A 277 17.85 -17.53 -2.64
N VAL A 278 17.23 -16.43 -3.13
CA VAL A 278 16.73 -16.36 -4.51
C VAL A 278 17.88 -16.21 -5.51
N TYR A 279 18.94 -15.47 -5.16
CA TYR A 279 20.16 -15.42 -5.97
C TYR A 279 20.82 -16.80 -6.07
N GLU A 280 20.98 -17.50 -4.93
CA GLU A 280 21.55 -18.84 -4.88
C GLU A 280 20.69 -19.85 -5.68
N LEU A 281 19.36 -19.71 -5.62
CA LEU A 281 18.46 -20.51 -6.43
C LEU A 281 18.71 -20.29 -7.94
N ALA A 282 18.80 -19.05 -8.40
CA ALA A 282 19.08 -18.75 -9.79
C ALA A 282 20.43 -19.36 -10.26
N CYS A 283 21.49 -19.24 -9.44
CA CYS A 283 22.78 -19.83 -9.72
C CYS A 283 22.72 -21.39 -9.74
N LYS A 284 22.01 -22.01 -8.79
CA LYS A 284 21.81 -23.46 -8.71
C LYS A 284 21.06 -24.00 -9.93
N GLU A 285 20.09 -23.23 -10.43
CA GLU A 285 19.37 -23.53 -11.65
C GLU A 285 20.21 -23.31 -12.93
N GLY A 286 21.47 -22.87 -12.81
CA GLY A 286 22.43 -22.74 -13.91
C GLY A 286 22.36 -21.42 -14.65
N PHE A 287 21.66 -20.40 -14.14
CA PHE A 287 21.64 -19.06 -14.73
C PHE A 287 22.89 -18.27 -14.41
N ALA A 288 23.38 -17.51 -15.39
CA ALA A 288 24.35 -16.44 -15.15
C ALA A 288 23.65 -15.26 -14.43
N ALA A 289 23.68 -15.32 -13.10
CA ALA A 289 22.96 -14.38 -12.25
C ALA A 289 23.94 -13.38 -11.59
N VAL A 290 23.49 -12.11 -11.44
CA VAL A 290 24.16 -11.06 -10.68
C VAL A 290 23.19 -10.41 -9.70
N ARG A 291 23.70 -9.71 -8.66
CA ARG A 291 22.89 -8.98 -7.70
C ARG A 291 23.01 -7.47 -7.91
N ARG A 292 21.89 -6.79 -7.75
CA ARG A 292 21.84 -5.32 -7.87
C ARG A 292 22.71 -4.62 -6.83
N SER A 293 22.72 -5.12 -5.59
CA SER A 293 23.45 -4.53 -4.45
C SER A 293 24.96 -4.59 -4.58
N THR A 294 25.52 -5.53 -5.36
CA THR A 294 26.96 -5.69 -5.52
C THR A 294 27.55 -4.67 -6.51
N GLY A 295 26.70 -4.03 -7.33
CA GLY A 295 27.16 -3.14 -8.39
C GLY A 295 27.86 -3.85 -9.55
N GLU A 296 27.77 -5.18 -9.63
CA GLU A 296 28.29 -5.96 -10.75
C GLU A 296 27.66 -5.52 -12.07
N THR A 297 28.49 -5.45 -13.11
CA THR A 297 28.02 -5.05 -14.44
C THR A 297 27.12 -6.12 -15.04
N VAL A 298 25.93 -5.72 -15.49
CA VAL A 298 25.05 -6.57 -16.28
C VAL A 298 25.63 -6.62 -17.71
N GLY A 299 26.30 -7.71 -18.03
CA GLY A 299 26.89 -7.95 -19.36
C GLY A 299 25.94 -8.72 -20.29
N ALA A 300 26.35 -8.92 -21.55
CA ALA A 300 25.59 -9.65 -22.54
C ALA A 300 25.27 -11.11 -22.12
N GLY A 301 26.15 -11.74 -21.33
CA GLY A 301 25.96 -13.08 -20.80
C GLY A 301 25.11 -13.19 -19.55
N THR A 302 24.78 -12.07 -18.88
CA THR A 302 23.94 -12.10 -17.66
C THR A 302 22.51 -12.45 -18.06
N GLN A 303 21.92 -13.45 -17.41
CA GLN A 303 20.55 -13.92 -17.70
C GLN A 303 19.56 -13.45 -16.63
N VAL A 304 20.01 -13.31 -15.37
CA VAL A 304 19.18 -12.90 -14.26
C VAL A 304 19.86 -11.81 -13.47
N LEU A 305 19.17 -10.69 -13.22
CA LEU A 305 19.54 -9.68 -12.24
C LEU A 305 18.59 -9.80 -11.05
N VAL A 306 19.13 -10.17 -9.90
CA VAL A 306 18.33 -10.17 -8.65
C VAL A 306 18.30 -8.76 -8.08
N GLY A 307 17.10 -8.20 -7.97
CA GLY A 307 16.85 -6.88 -7.38
C GLY A 307 16.79 -6.99 -5.85
N ASP A 308 17.95 -7.02 -5.23
CA ASP A 308 18.17 -7.17 -3.79
C ASP A 308 18.37 -5.84 -3.06
N THR A 309 17.74 -4.78 -3.57
CA THR A 309 17.77 -3.43 -2.99
C THR A 309 16.37 -2.98 -2.57
N MET A 310 16.29 -2.21 -1.48
CA MET A 310 15.02 -1.66 -1.01
C MET A 310 14.75 -0.28 -1.60
N GLY A 311 13.47 -0.05 -2.00
CA GLY A 311 13.04 1.26 -2.49
C GLY A 311 13.30 1.54 -3.97
N GLU A 312 13.89 0.59 -4.72
CA GLU A 312 14.17 0.73 -6.15
C GLU A 312 13.13 0.07 -7.08
N LEU A 313 12.05 -0.51 -6.55
CA LEU A 313 11.12 -1.32 -7.35
C LEU A 313 10.53 -0.55 -8.55
N LEU A 314 10.12 0.69 -8.34
CA LEU A 314 9.59 1.53 -9.41
C LEU A 314 10.63 1.80 -10.52
N PHE A 315 11.89 1.99 -10.12
CA PHE A 315 13.01 2.14 -11.04
C PHE A 315 13.27 0.84 -11.83
N LEU A 316 13.20 -0.32 -11.16
CA LEU A 316 13.37 -1.62 -11.82
C LEU A 316 12.21 -1.93 -12.79
N TYR A 317 10.99 -1.54 -12.46
CA TYR A 317 9.87 -1.59 -13.42
C TYR A 317 10.11 -0.71 -14.65
N ALA A 318 10.71 0.48 -14.47
CA ALA A 318 10.99 1.37 -15.61
C ALA A 318 11.97 0.76 -16.61
N LEU A 319 12.90 -0.09 -16.15
CA LEU A 319 13.85 -0.82 -17.00
C LEU A 319 13.18 -1.92 -17.86
N ALA A 320 12.09 -2.52 -17.40
CA ALA A 320 11.48 -3.68 -18.02
C ALA A 320 10.57 -3.31 -19.20
N ASP A 321 10.39 -4.25 -20.15
CA ASP A 321 9.41 -4.16 -21.23
C ASP A 321 8.06 -4.75 -20.81
N VAL A 322 8.08 -5.80 -19.98
CA VAL A 322 6.90 -6.52 -19.45
C VAL A 322 7.07 -6.73 -17.96
N ALA A 323 5.99 -6.58 -17.21
CA ALA A 323 5.99 -6.73 -15.76
C ALA A 323 5.05 -7.85 -15.29
N PHE A 324 5.62 -8.86 -14.64
CA PHE A 324 4.87 -9.81 -13.82
C PHE A 324 4.88 -9.37 -12.35
N VAL A 325 3.70 -9.33 -11.73
CA VAL A 325 3.52 -8.93 -10.33
C VAL A 325 3.22 -10.17 -9.48
N GLY A 326 4.16 -10.51 -8.62
CA GLY A 326 4.14 -11.71 -7.77
C GLY A 326 3.19 -11.63 -6.57
N GLY A 327 3.27 -12.65 -5.69
CA GLY A 327 2.29 -12.93 -4.65
C GLY A 327 0.95 -13.39 -5.24
N SER A 328 0.94 -13.75 -6.51
CA SER A 328 -0.25 -13.97 -7.32
C SER A 328 -0.36 -15.37 -7.92
N LEU A 329 0.75 -16.07 -8.17
CA LEU A 329 0.75 -17.51 -8.51
C LEU A 329 0.62 -18.37 -7.26
N VAL A 330 0.98 -17.84 -6.10
CA VAL A 330 0.74 -18.42 -4.78
C VAL A 330 -0.35 -17.63 -4.05
N PRO A 331 -1.10 -18.21 -3.07
CA PRO A 331 -2.27 -17.57 -2.48
C PRO A 331 -1.91 -16.48 -1.43
N ASN A 332 -1.07 -15.53 -1.82
CA ASN A 332 -0.70 -14.37 -0.99
C ASN A 332 -1.53 -13.10 -1.28
N GLY A 333 -2.33 -13.11 -2.37
CA GLY A 333 -3.27 -12.03 -2.67
C GLY A 333 -2.76 -10.94 -3.59
N GLY A 334 -1.59 -11.13 -4.20
CA GLY A 334 -0.97 -10.21 -5.15
C GLY A 334 -0.35 -8.97 -4.52
N HIS A 335 0.28 -8.16 -5.36
CA HIS A 335 0.89 -6.89 -5.02
C HIS A 335 0.36 -5.75 -5.91
N ASN A 336 0.95 -4.56 -5.80
CA ASN A 336 0.48 -3.34 -6.47
C ASN A 336 0.66 -3.43 -7.99
N LEU A 337 -0.45 -3.54 -8.70
CA LEU A 337 -0.50 -3.59 -10.17
C LEU A 337 -0.42 -2.20 -10.81
N LEU A 338 -0.65 -1.14 -10.04
CA LEU A 338 -0.69 0.24 -10.57
C LEU A 338 0.70 0.80 -10.86
N GLU A 339 1.74 0.35 -10.16
CA GLU A 339 3.11 0.80 -10.39
C GLU A 339 3.61 0.49 -11.81
N PRO A 340 3.57 -0.77 -12.29
CA PRO A 340 3.93 -1.06 -13.67
C PRO A 340 2.97 -0.45 -14.68
N ALA A 341 1.65 -0.40 -14.40
CA ALA A 341 0.67 0.24 -15.27
C ALA A 341 0.93 1.74 -15.45
N ALA A 342 1.34 2.44 -14.39
CA ALA A 342 1.69 3.87 -14.43
C ALA A 342 2.94 4.16 -15.29
N LEU A 343 3.84 3.18 -15.37
CA LEU A 343 5.01 3.23 -16.25
C LEU A 343 4.69 2.77 -17.68
N GLY A 344 3.41 2.49 -17.98
CA GLY A 344 2.97 2.02 -19.28
C GLY A 344 3.50 0.64 -19.64
N LYS A 345 3.73 -0.24 -18.65
CA LYS A 345 4.17 -1.60 -18.88
C LYS A 345 2.96 -2.54 -19.01
N PRO A 346 2.96 -3.51 -19.96
CA PRO A 346 2.04 -4.63 -19.90
C PRO A 346 2.15 -5.35 -18.56
N VAL A 347 1.00 -5.57 -17.89
CA VAL A 347 0.96 -6.16 -16.56
C VAL A 347 0.50 -7.61 -16.64
N LEU A 348 1.27 -8.50 -16.03
CA LEU A 348 0.94 -9.92 -15.85
C LEU A 348 0.80 -10.24 -14.37
N SER A 349 -0.08 -11.17 -14.03
CA SER A 349 -0.22 -11.69 -12.66
C SER A 349 -0.74 -13.12 -12.66
N GLY A 350 -0.59 -13.81 -11.53
CA GLY A 350 -1.34 -15.05 -11.27
C GLY A 350 -2.80 -14.77 -10.84
N PRO A 351 -3.58 -15.83 -10.56
CA PRO A 351 -5.02 -15.72 -10.27
C PRO A 351 -5.33 -15.22 -8.85
N HIS A 352 -4.37 -15.22 -7.93
CA HIS A 352 -4.60 -14.87 -6.53
C HIS A 352 -4.41 -13.37 -6.29
N LEU A 353 -5.45 -12.56 -6.55
CA LEU A 353 -5.43 -11.09 -6.44
C LEU A 353 -6.40 -10.53 -5.39
N PHE A 354 -6.73 -11.30 -4.35
CA PHE A 354 -7.77 -10.94 -3.39
C PHE A 354 -7.47 -9.66 -2.56
N ASN A 355 -6.21 -9.20 -2.49
CA ASN A 355 -5.87 -7.92 -1.88
C ASN A 355 -6.08 -6.72 -2.83
N PHE A 356 -6.23 -6.99 -4.14
CA PHE A 356 -6.31 -5.97 -5.20
C PHE A 356 -7.50 -6.20 -6.14
N LEU A 357 -8.59 -6.82 -5.66
CA LEU A 357 -9.74 -7.24 -6.48
C LEU A 357 -10.28 -6.13 -7.39
N GLU A 358 -10.48 -4.94 -6.86
CA GLU A 358 -11.04 -3.82 -7.62
C GLU A 358 -10.07 -3.33 -8.71
N ILE A 359 -8.80 -3.12 -8.32
CA ILE A 359 -7.75 -2.67 -9.24
C ILE A 359 -7.53 -3.70 -10.34
N SER A 360 -7.45 -4.99 -9.99
CA SER A 360 -7.26 -6.06 -10.97
C SER A 360 -8.44 -6.20 -11.91
N ALA A 361 -9.67 -6.06 -11.43
CA ALA A 361 -10.86 -6.06 -12.28
C ALA A 361 -10.82 -4.91 -13.28
N GLN A 362 -10.58 -3.68 -12.84
CA GLN A 362 -10.50 -2.51 -13.74
C GLN A 362 -9.41 -2.67 -14.81
N LEU A 363 -8.21 -3.13 -14.43
CA LEU A 363 -7.11 -3.34 -15.37
C LEU A 363 -7.39 -4.50 -16.33
N ARG A 364 -8.04 -5.57 -15.87
CA ARG A 364 -8.44 -6.72 -16.71
C ARG A 364 -9.52 -6.31 -17.72
N ASP A 365 -10.58 -5.67 -17.24
CA ASP A 365 -11.71 -5.23 -18.07
C ASP A 365 -11.27 -4.24 -19.15
N ALA A 366 -10.28 -3.40 -18.85
CA ALA A 366 -9.65 -2.49 -19.82
C ALA A 366 -8.68 -3.20 -20.78
N GLY A 367 -8.28 -4.44 -20.51
CA GLY A 367 -7.29 -5.18 -21.30
C GLY A 367 -5.83 -4.83 -20.98
N ALA A 368 -5.55 -4.22 -19.82
CA ALA A 368 -4.22 -3.86 -19.35
C ALA A 368 -3.53 -4.95 -18.50
N LEU A 369 -4.31 -5.92 -18.01
CA LEU A 369 -3.83 -7.04 -17.21
C LEU A 369 -4.12 -8.37 -17.88
N ARG A 370 -3.12 -9.25 -17.96
CA ARG A 370 -3.30 -10.66 -18.35
C ARG A 370 -2.98 -11.57 -17.15
N GLU A 371 -3.83 -12.55 -16.92
CA GLU A 371 -3.60 -13.59 -15.90
C GLU A 371 -2.89 -14.78 -16.52
N VAL A 372 -1.97 -15.36 -15.76
CA VAL A 372 -1.20 -16.56 -16.11
C VAL A 372 -1.28 -17.55 -14.95
N GLN A 373 -1.29 -18.87 -15.27
CA GLN A 373 -1.51 -19.91 -14.27
C GLN A 373 -0.23 -20.63 -13.85
N ASP A 374 0.77 -20.67 -14.74
CA ASP A 374 1.98 -21.47 -14.59
C ASP A 374 3.16 -20.88 -15.39
N ALA A 375 4.29 -21.58 -15.34
CA ALA A 375 5.50 -21.17 -16.05
C ALA A 375 5.34 -21.15 -17.56
N ASP A 376 4.53 -22.04 -18.12
CA ASP A 376 4.32 -22.19 -19.57
C ASP A 376 3.55 -20.99 -20.11
N GLN A 377 2.41 -20.70 -19.50
CA GLN A 377 1.60 -19.54 -19.87
C GLN A 377 2.35 -18.22 -19.64
N LEU A 378 3.15 -18.13 -18.56
CA LEU A 378 3.98 -16.95 -18.31
C LEU A 378 5.01 -16.74 -19.42
N ALA A 379 5.75 -17.79 -19.79
CA ALA A 379 6.74 -17.73 -20.87
C ALA A 379 6.10 -17.42 -22.23
N ASP A 380 4.97 -18.04 -22.53
CA ASP A 380 4.28 -17.82 -23.80
C ASP A 380 3.73 -16.40 -23.89
N THR A 381 3.12 -15.89 -22.81
CA THR A 381 2.57 -14.54 -22.77
C THR A 381 3.68 -13.47 -22.88
N VAL A 382 4.78 -13.61 -22.14
CA VAL A 382 5.93 -12.69 -22.27
C VAL A 382 6.51 -12.74 -23.68
N GLY A 383 6.69 -13.95 -24.24
CA GLY A 383 7.23 -14.13 -25.59
C GLY A 383 6.30 -13.60 -26.69
N GLU A 384 4.97 -13.66 -26.52
CA GLU A 384 4.00 -13.02 -27.40
C GLU A 384 4.15 -11.50 -27.37
N LEU A 385 4.20 -10.90 -26.17
CA LEU A 385 4.33 -9.46 -25.99
C LEU A 385 5.62 -8.92 -26.65
N TRP A 386 6.73 -9.65 -26.60
CA TRP A 386 7.96 -9.22 -27.25
C TRP A 386 7.89 -9.29 -28.79
N ARG A 387 7.01 -10.13 -29.36
CA ARG A 387 6.84 -10.26 -30.83
C ARG A 387 5.80 -9.31 -31.41
N ASP A 388 4.86 -8.82 -30.58
CA ASP A 388 3.75 -7.99 -31.03
C ASP A 388 3.72 -6.62 -30.31
N PRO A 389 4.46 -5.63 -30.85
CA PRO A 389 4.45 -4.28 -30.30
C PRO A 389 3.06 -3.62 -30.29
N ALA A 390 2.15 -4.05 -31.17
CA ALA A 390 0.80 -3.49 -31.19
C ALA A 390 -0.04 -3.96 -30.00
N VAL A 391 0.17 -5.20 -29.53
CA VAL A 391 -0.44 -5.68 -28.26
C VAL A 391 0.13 -4.91 -27.07
N VAL A 392 1.45 -4.74 -27.03
CA VAL A 392 2.11 -3.97 -25.98
C VAL A 392 1.54 -2.55 -25.89
N GLN A 393 1.41 -1.88 -27.06
CA GLN A 393 0.87 -0.52 -27.11
C GLN A 393 -0.59 -0.47 -26.64
N ARG A 394 -1.44 -1.42 -27.04
CA ARG A 394 -2.83 -1.50 -26.57
C ARG A 394 -2.90 -1.69 -25.04
N MET A 395 -2.11 -2.60 -24.48
CA MET A 395 -2.08 -2.83 -23.04
C MET A 395 -1.57 -1.59 -22.27
N ARG A 396 -0.57 -0.91 -22.80
CA ARG A 396 -0.04 0.34 -22.28
C ARG A 396 -1.12 1.43 -22.22
N ASP A 397 -1.78 1.68 -23.36
CA ASP A 397 -2.81 2.72 -23.47
C ASP A 397 -4.01 2.42 -22.56
N ALA A 398 -4.40 1.15 -22.46
CA ALA A 398 -5.43 0.68 -21.56
C ALA A 398 -5.06 0.93 -20.08
N GLY A 399 -3.85 0.57 -19.66
CA GLY A 399 -3.37 0.78 -18.29
C GLY A 399 -3.30 2.26 -17.91
N LEU A 400 -2.71 3.08 -18.79
CA LEU A 400 -2.66 4.53 -18.60
C LEU A 400 -4.07 5.16 -18.61
N GLY A 401 -4.99 4.63 -19.43
CA GLY A 401 -6.39 5.03 -19.46
C GLY A 401 -7.10 4.79 -18.13
N VAL A 402 -6.91 3.61 -17.53
CA VAL A 402 -7.46 3.28 -16.19
C VAL A 402 -6.92 4.25 -15.13
N LEU A 403 -5.61 4.48 -15.12
CA LEU A 403 -5.01 5.44 -14.19
C LEU A 403 -5.59 6.83 -14.37
N LYS A 404 -5.63 7.35 -15.61
CA LYS A 404 -6.15 8.69 -15.93
C LYS A 404 -7.62 8.85 -15.51
N ALA A 405 -8.44 7.85 -15.74
CA ALA A 405 -9.86 7.87 -15.35
C ALA A 405 -10.08 7.96 -13.83
N ASN A 406 -9.11 7.44 -13.04
CA ASN A 406 -9.18 7.40 -11.58
C ASN A 406 -8.32 8.48 -10.90
N GLN A 407 -7.53 9.28 -11.64
CA GLN A 407 -6.70 10.35 -11.11
C GLN A 407 -7.49 11.48 -10.47
N GLY A 408 -6.81 12.27 -9.62
CA GLY A 408 -7.37 13.43 -8.93
C GLY A 408 -8.05 13.08 -7.60
N ALA A 409 -8.04 11.82 -7.18
CA ALA A 409 -8.58 11.39 -5.89
C ALA A 409 -7.89 12.11 -4.72
N LEU A 410 -6.57 12.22 -4.77
CA LEU A 410 -5.79 12.94 -3.76
C LEU A 410 -6.18 14.41 -3.68
N GLN A 411 -6.35 15.09 -4.82
CA GLN A 411 -6.72 16.51 -4.82
C GLN A 411 -8.16 16.72 -4.32
N ARG A 412 -9.12 15.86 -4.69
CA ARG A 412 -10.49 15.90 -4.15
C ARG A 412 -10.48 15.68 -2.64
N LEU A 413 -9.74 14.67 -2.14
CA LEU A 413 -9.56 14.43 -0.72
C LEU A 413 -8.96 15.64 0.00
N LEU A 414 -7.86 16.20 -0.51
CA LEU A 414 -7.20 17.38 0.08
C LEU A 414 -8.11 18.61 0.11
N SER A 415 -8.94 18.78 -0.92
CA SER A 415 -9.95 19.85 -0.94
C SER A 415 -11.01 19.65 0.15
N GLY A 416 -11.45 18.40 0.39
CA GLY A 416 -12.33 18.06 1.50
C GLY A 416 -11.70 18.34 2.86
N LEU A 417 -10.43 17.95 3.05
CA LEU A 417 -9.69 18.20 4.30
C LEU A 417 -9.46 19.69 4.54
N ALA A 418 -9.19 20.47 3.49
CA ALA A 418 -9.00 21.91 3.60
C ALA A 418 -10.25 22.62 4.13
N ARG A 419 -11.46 22.21 3.70
CA ARG A 419 -12.72 22.75 4.25
C ARG A 419 -12.90 22.52 5.74
N LEU A 420 -12.27 21.47 6.29
CA LEU A 420 -12.33 21.14 7.72
C LEU A 420 -11.28 21.87 8.56
N LEU A 421 -10.24 22.40 7.92
CA LEU A 421 -9.18 23.15 8.59
C LEU A 421 -9.49 24.66 8.68
N GLY A 422 -10.43 25.16 7.87
CA GLY A 422 -10.85 26.57 7.80
C GLY A 422 -9.95 27.37 6.89
#